data_c58982f89bd7ffce4dd9bbcee6dd3247
#
_entry.id   c58982f89bd7ffce4dd9bbcee6dd3247
#
_cell.length_a   1.000
_cell.length_b   1.000
_cell.length_c   1.000
_cell.angle_alpha   90.00
_cell.angle_beta   90.00
_cell.angle_gamma   90.00
#
_symmetry.space_group_name_H-M   'P 1'
#
loop_
_entity.id
_entity.type
_entity.pdbx_description
1 polymer ?
#
loop_
_entity_poly.entity_id
_entity_poly.type
_entity_poly.pdbx_seq_one_letter_code
_entity_poly.pdbx_strand_id
1 'polypeptide(L)'
;MPYRNDYHSIHTINLVYETKDLFFGKMVSQAVYKAHYVCEGKGVLHLTGKSIPLSPGDVFFTFPGTPFCIENLSELKYMYISFLGTRSNMITEKLGISRNAPHFTDCTELYDMWSRGLSVNHEISDLITESILLYTFYYLGERLLVPNDKQYKANDIALRIKKYIDDNYSDSSLSLDKISKELSYSPKYISSSFKKYFKTGLSDYITILRIQHACTLIRHGFTAVADIAGQCGFSDSQYFSKTFRKRTGQTPSEYIRALKD
;
A
#
# COMPACT_ATOMS: atom_id res chain seq x y z
N MET A 1 -6.88 -2.28 -25.52
CA MET A 1 -5.89 -2.60 -24.47
C MET A 1 -6.52 -2.29 -23.13
N PRO A 2 -6.68 -3.25 -22.23
CA PRO A 2 -7.24 -2.96 -20.91
C PRO A 2 -6.27 -2.07 -20.15
N TYR A 3 -6.75 -0.99 -19.59
CA TYR A 3 -6.04 -0.17 -18.62
C TYR A 3 -5.66 -1.05 -17.42
N ARG A 4 -4.45 -1.55 -17.42
CA ARG A 4 -3.82 -2.05 -16.20
C ARG A 4 -3.56 -0.82 -15.34
N ASN A 5 -4.34 -0.67 -14.29
CA ASN A 5 -4.02 0.23 -13.18
C ASN A 5 -2.84 -0.37 -12.39
N ASP A 6 -1.65 -0.34 -12.96
CA ASP A 6 -0.40 -0.75 -12.28
C ASP A 6 0.07 0.27 -11.22
N TYR A 7 -0.75 1.28 -10.94
CA TYR A 7 -0.40 2.34 -9.98
C TYR A 7 -0.34 1.90 -8.51
N HIS A 8 -0.65 0.64 -8.19
CA HIS A 8 -0.69 0.15 -6.81
C HIS A 8 0.04 -1.18 -6.62
N SER A 9 0.87 -1.60 -7.54
CA SER A 9 1.60 -2.85 -7.38
C SER A 9 2.91 -2.66 -6.61
N ILE A 10 3.16 -3.58 -5.69
CA ILE A 10 4.47 -3.89 -5.16
C ILE A 10 4.79 -5.30 -5.65
N HIS A 11 5.98 -5.50 -6.20
CA HIS A 11 6.40 -6.80 -6.69
C HIS A 11 7.67 -7.20 -5.97
N THR A 12 7.63 -8.33 -5.29
CA THR A 12 8.80 -8.95 -4.70
C THR A 12 9.44 -9.87 -5.74
N ILE A 13 10.77 -9.91 -5.74
CA ILE A 13 11.55 -10.69 -6.71
C ILE A 13 12.05 -11.98 -6.04
N ASN A 14 12.62 -11.85 -4.84
CA ASN A 14 13.16 -12.97 -4.08
C ASN A 14 13.27 -12.63 -2.59
N LEU A 15 13.31 -13.67 -1.78
CA LEU A 15 13.79 -13.64 -0.40
C LEU A 15 15.03 -14.51 -0.33
N VAL A 16 16.14 -13.95 0.15
CA VAL A 16 17.42 -14.62 0.22
C VAL A 16 17.98 -14.55 1.64
N TYR A 17 18.51 -15.65 2.12
CA TYR A 17 19.35 -15.71 3.32
C TYR A 17 20.81 -15.70 2.92
N GLU A 18 21.50 -14.63 3.27
CA GLU A 18 22.89 -14.41 2.88
C GLU A 18 23.84 -14.70 4.04
N THR A 19 24.69 -15.67 3.84
CA THR A 19 25.67 -16.13 4.85
C THR A 19 27.11 -15.87 4.42
N LYS A 20 27.36 -15.69 3.10
CA LYS A 20 28.70 -15.52 2.51
C LYS A 20 28.61 -14.58 1.32
N ASP A 21 28.24 -13.32 1.56
CA ASP A 21 28.11 -12.34 0.49
C ASP A 21 29.48 -12.10 -0.16
N LEU A 22 29.58 -12.43 -1.43
CA LEU A 22 30.78 -12.21 -2.25
C LEU A 22 31.10 -10.73 -2.46
N PHE A 23 30.17 -9.85 -2.11
CA PHE A 23 30.28 -8.40 -2.23
C PHE A 23 30.63 -7.71 -0.90
N PHE A 24 30.82 -8.44 0.19
CA PHE A 24 31.30 -7.84 1.43
C PHE A 24 32.57 -7.00 1.19
N GLY A 25 32.58 -5.79 1.74
CA GLY A 25 33.67 -4.84 1.58
C GLY A 25 33.77 -4.19 0.20
N LYS A 26 32.87 -4.47 -0.74
CA LYS A 26 32.86 -3.87 -2.08
C LYS A 26 31.71 -2.88 -2.21
N MET A 27 32.01 -1.74 -2.86
CA MET A 27 30.97 -0.77 -3.23
C MET A 27 30.16 -1.32 -4.39
N VAL A 28 28.86 -1.49 -4.22
CA VAL A 28 27.92 -1.99 -5.23
C VAL A 28 26.76 -1.03 -5.41
N SER A 29 26.11 -1.09 -6.56
CA SER A 29 24.85 -0.41 -6.84
C SER A 29 23.88 -1.42 -7.45
N GLN A 30 22.59 -1.25 -7.23
CA GLN A 30 21.56 -2.17 -7.68
C GLN A 30 20.40 -1.43 -8.35
N ALA A 31 19.61 -2.14 -9.16
CA ALA A 31 18.52 -1.58 -9.93
C ALA A 31 17.16 -1.60 -9.18
N VAL A 32 17.09 -2.28 -8.05
CA VAL A 32 15.85 -2.51 -7.29
C VAL A 32 16.01 -2.10 -5.82
N TYR A 33 14.91 -1.92 -5.13
CA TYR A 33 14.93 -1.80 -3.68
C TYR A 33 15.27 -3.12 -3.03
N LYS A 34 15.99 -3.08 -1.91
CA LYS A 34 16.07 -4.22 -1.00
C LYS A 34 15.75 -3.78 0.43
N ALA A 35 14.94 -4.58 1.11
CA ALA A 35 14.80 -4.57 2.54
C ALA A 35 15.69 -5.67 3.09
N HIS A 36 16.50 -5.38 4.09
CA HIS A 36 17.43 -6.32 4.74
C HIS A 36 17.04 -6.48 6.19
N TYR A 37 17.18 -7.70 6.71
CA TYR A 37 17.01 -8.03 8.13
C TYR A 37 18.28 -8.72 8.63
N VAL A 38 18.94 -8.16 9.63
CA VAL A 38 20.17 -8.72 10.22
C VAL A 38 19.81 -9.84 11.20
N CYS A 39 20.29 -11.06 10.91
CA CYS A 39 20.02 -12.25 11.72
C CYS A 39 21.06 -12.48 12.79
N GLU A 40 22.33 -12.44 12.41
CA GLU A 40 23.45 -12.78 13.27
C GLU A 40 24.67 -11.92 12.93
N GLY A 41 25.63 -11.88 13.85
CA GLY A 41 26.92 -11.21 13.66
C GLY A 41 26.84 -9.70 13.72
N LYS A 42 27.91 -9.03 13.26
CA LYS A 42 28.03 -7.57 13.23
C LYS A 42 28.64 -7.12 11.92
N GLY A 43 28.22 -5.96 11.45
CA GLY A 43 28.74 -5.34 10.24
C GLY A 43 28.58 -3.83 10.23
N VAL A 44 28.93 -3.23 9.10
CA VAL A 44 28.72 -1.80 8.87
C VAL A 44 28.13 -1.62 7.46
N LEU A 45 27.09 -0.85 7.38
CA LEU A 45 26.56 -0.35 6.11
C LEU A 45 27.23 1.00 5.79
N HIS A 46 28.02 1.03 4.75
CA HIS A 46 28.62 2.25 4.24
C HIS A 46 27.78 2.82 3.10
N LEU A 47 27.38 4.07 3.26
CA LEU A 47 26.72 4.89 2.25
C LEU A 47 27.59 6.11 1.94
N THR A 48 27.27 6.85 0.90
CA THR A 48 27.99 8.09 0.61
C THR A 48 27.93 9.05 1.81
N GLY A 49 29.07 9.27 2.46
CA GLY A 49 29.20 10.18 3.61
C GLY A 49 28.67 9.65 4.93
N LYS A 50 28.27 8.38 5.05
CA LYS A 50 27.71 7.82 6.28
C LYS A 50 28.09 6.34 6.44
N SER A 51 28.43 5.95 7.68
CA SER A 51 28.63 4.57 8.07
C SER A 51 27.67 4.24 9.23
N ILE A 52 26.96 3.12 9.11
CA ILE A 52 25.90 2.71 10.04
C ILE A 52 26.25 1.33 10.57
N PRO A 53 26.46 1.17 11.88
CA PRO A 53 26.69 -0.15 12.48
C PRO A 53 25.44 -1.01 12.32
N LEU A 54 25.64 -2.30 12.06
CA LEU A 54 24.59 -3.32 11.91
C LEU A 54 24.74 -4.36 13.01
N SER A 55 23.60 -4.70 13.62
CA SER A 55 23.48 -5.69 14.68
C SER A 55 22.24 -6.58 14.48
N PRO A 56 22.19 -7.78 15.07
CA PRO A 56 21.01 -8.64 14.98
C PRO A 56 19.74 -7.91 15.40
N GLY A 57 18.67 -8.10 14.63
CA GLY A 57 17.40 -7.40 14.81
C GLY A 57 17.31 -6.07 14.10
N ASP A 58 18.34 -5.63 13.39
CA ASP A 58 18.27 -4.42 12.58
C ASP A 58 17.61 -4.68 11.24
N VAL A 59 16.81 -3.69 10.79
CA VAL A 59 16.28 -3.62 9.43
C VAL A 59 16.91 -2.43 8.71
N PHE A 60 17.37 -2.63 7.48
CA PHE A 60 17.86 -1.52 6.67
C PHE A 60 17.45 -1.67 5.20
N PHE A 61 17.42 -0.54 4.51
CA PHE A 61 17.01 -0.48 3.11
C PHE A 61 18.16 0.01 2.23
N THR A 62 18.26 -0.60 1.05
CA THR A 62 19.11 -0.10 -0.03
C THR A 62 18.26 0.27 -1.25
N PHE A 63 18.68 1.33 -1.96
CA PHE A 63 17.85 2.01 -2.95
C PHE A 63 18.42 1.88 -4.36
N PRO A 64 17.56 1.85 -5.39
CA PRO A 64 18.01 1.82 -6.79
C PRO A 64 18.99 2.94 -7.11
N GLY A 65 20.06 2.61 -7.81
CA GLY A 65 21.08 3.55 -8.26
C GLY A 65 21.91 4.20 -7.15
N THR A 66 21.74 3.78 -5.89
CA THR A 66 22.52 4.31 -4.75
C THR A 66 23.67 3.36 -4.43
N PRO A 67 24.94 3.81 -4.51
CA PRO A 67 26.08 3.00 -4.09
C PRO A 67 26.04 2.73 -2.60
N PHE A 68 26.35 1.49 -2.21
CA PHE A 68 26.50 1.07 -0.83
C PHE A 68 27.53 -0.05 -0.71
N CYS A 69 28.07 -0.25 0.49
CA CYS A 69 28.94 -1.36 0.82
C CYS A 69 28.50 -1.94 2.16
N ILE A 70 28.45 -3.25 2.28
CA ILE A 70 28.25 -3.94 3.55
C ILE A 70 29.61 -4.53 3.95
N GLU A 71 30.13 -4.11 5.09
CA GLU A 71 31.35 -4.64 5.69
C GLU A 71 30.95 -5.68 6.75
N ASN A 72 31.55 -6.87 6.66
CA ASN A 72 31.39 -7.92 7.65
C ASN A 72 32.49 -7.79 8.70
N LEU A 73 32.09 -7.50 9.93
CA LEU A 73 33.04 -7.40 11.06
C LEU A 73 33.13 -8.71 11.85
N SER A 74 32.02 -9.47 11.93
CA SER A 74 31.94 -10.65 12.77
C SER A 74 30.78 -11.55 12.33
N GLU A 75 31.03 -12.48 11.43
CA GLU A 75 30.07 -13.49 10.93
C GLU A 75 28.66 -12.93 10.62
N LEU A 76 28.63 -11.78 9.94
CA LEU A 76 27.39 -11.13 9.58
C LEU A 76 26.55 -12.02 8.67
N LYS A 77 25.32 -12.33 9.10
CA LYS A 77 24.30 -13.03 8.31
C LYS A 77 23.02 -12.20 8.29
N TYR A 78 22.41 -12.09 7.13
CA TYR A 78 21.19 -11.31 6.96
C TYR A 78 20.27 -11.92 5.90
N MET A 79 19.00 -11.66 6.03
CA MET A 79 18.02 -11.91 4.98
C MET A 79 17.77 -10.63 4.17
N TYR A 80 17.41 -10.76 2.90
CA TYR A 80 16.92 -9.62 2.15
C TYR A 80 15.78 -9.99 1.20
N ILE A 81 14.86 -9.04 1.01
CA ILE A 81 13.80 -9.08 0.00
C ILE A 81 14.10 -8.02 -1.04
N SER A 82 14.25 -8.45 -2.29
CA SER A 82 14.32 -7.54 -3.44
C SER A 82 12.91 -7.22 -3.94
N PHE A 83 12.62 -5.95 -4.16
CA PHE A 83 11.30 -5.51 -4.58
C PHE A 83 11.35 -4.28 -5.47
N LEU A 84 10.26 -4.06 -6.21
CA LEU A 84 10.06 -2.92 -7.11
C LEU A 84 8.57 -2.57 -7.22
N GLY A 85 8.27 -1.47 -7.91
CA GLY A 85 6.90 -1.02 -8.18
C GLY A 85 6.63 0.39 -7.64
N THR A 86 5.64 1.03 -8.19
CA THR A 86 5.29 2.42 -7.84
C THR A 86 4.82 2.58 -6.40
N ARG A 87 4.13 1.55 -5.85
CA ARG A 87 3.71 1.51 -4.46
C ARG A 87 4.90 1.50 -3.49
N SER A 88 6.04 0.93 -3.90
CA SER A 88 7.27 0.90 -3.09
C SER A 88 7.75 2.31 -2.76
N ASN A 89 7.83 3.19 -3.77
CA ASN A 89 8.22 4.59 -3.58
C ASN A 89 7.25 5.31 -2.63
N MET A 90 5.94 5.14 -2.87
CA MET A 90 4.91 5.78 -2.04
C MET A 90 4.98 5.37 -0.58
N ILE A 91 5.22 4.08 -0.29
CA ILE A 91 5.32 3.57 1.07
C ILE A 91 6.60 4.08 1.74
N THR A 92 7.74 3.96 1.07
CA THR A 92 9.03 4.43 1.63
C THR A 92 8.99 5.93 1.92
N GLU A 93 8.47 6.76 1.00
CA GLU A 93 8.29 8.19 1.23
C GLU A 93 7.34 8.48 2.40
N LYS A 94 6.21 7.79 2.47
CA LYS A 94 5.22 7.97 3.54
C LYS A 94 5.79 7.64 4.92
N LEU A 95 6.64 6.64 5.00
CA LEU A 95 7.30 6.21 6.24
C LEU A 95 8.60 6.98 6.53
N GLY A 96 9.03 7.89 5.65
CA GLY A 96 10.30 8.59 5.79
C GLY A 96 11.52 7.68 5.61
N ILE A 97 11.32 6.48 5.05
CA ILE A 97 12.40 5.55 4.70
C ILE A 97 13.13 6.11 3.48
N SER A 98 14.33 6.56 3.67
CA SER A 98 15.09 7.26 2.64
C SER A 98 16.58 6.93 2.71
N ARG A 99 17.33 7.42 1.72
CA ARG A 99 18.80 7.31 1.71
C ARG A 99 19.47 7.92 2.95
N ASN A 100 18.83 8.92 3.56
CA ASN A 100 19.32 9.58 4.76
C ASN A 100 18.90 8.85 6.07
N ALA A 101 17.79 8.12 6.03
CA ALA A 101 17.23 7.36 7.14
C ALA A 101 16.85 5.93 6.69
N PRO A 102 17.84 5.09 6.30
CA PRO A 102 17.55 3.77 5.77
C PRO A 102 17.55 2.65 6.80
N HIS A 103 17.81 2.92 8.08
CA HIS A 103 18.15 1.94 9.10
C HIS A 103 17.27 2.09 10.35
N PHE A 104 16.83 0.95 10.87
CA PHE A 104 15.94 0.81 12.02
C PHE A 104 16.48 -0.29 12.93
N THR A 105 16.67 0.02 14.20
CA THR A 105 17.19 -0.90 15.20
C THR A 105 16.06 -1.59 15.96
N ASP A 106 16.40 -2.68 16.66
CA ASP A 106 15.49 -3.35 17.59
C ASP A 106 14.15 -3.81 16.96
N CYS A 107 14.26 -4.43 15.77
CA CYS A 107 13.14 -5.01 15.05
C CYS A 107 13.07 -6.55 15.24
N THR A 108 13.42 -7.04 16.43
CA THR A 108 13.56 -8.48 16.73
C THR A 108 12.27 -9.27 16.51
N GLU A 109 11.11 -8.64 16.70
CA GLU A 109 9.77 -9.24 16.46
C GLU A 109 9.54 -9.67 15.01
N LEU A 110 10.28 -9.12 14.05
CA LEU A 110 10.16 -9.48 12.64
C LEU A 110 10.83 -10.83 12.31
N TYR A 111 11.74 -11.33 13.15
CA TYR A 111 12.57 -12.50 12.87
C TYR A 111 11.74 -13.72 12.47
N ASP A 112 10.74 -14.07 13.26
CA ASP A 112 9.92 -15.26 13.02
C ASP A 112 9.22 -15.23 11.68
N MET A 113 8.72 -14.07 11.26
CA MET A 113 8.04 -13.94 9.99
C MET A 113 9.02 -14.02 8.81
N TRP A 114 10.17 -13.36 8.94
CA TRP A 114 11.22 -13.41 7.92
C TRP A 114 11.80 -14.81 7.75
N SER A 115 12.09 -15.51 8.85
CA SER A 115 12.67 -16.86 8.82
C SER A 115 11.70 -17.90 8.25
N ARG A 116 10.40 -17.79 8.55
CA ARG A 116 9.37 -18.65 7.95
C ARG A 116 9.31 -18.54 6.44
N GLY A 117 9.55 -17.36 5.88
CA GLY A 117 9.58 -17.15 4.44
C GLY A 117 10.60 -17.99 3.69
N LEU A 118 11.70 -18.40 4.35
CA LEU A 118 12.72 -19.25 3.75
C LEU A 118 12.31 -20.73 3.63
N SER A 119 11.28 -21.15 4.36
CA SER A 119 10.85 -22.56 4.47
C SER A 119 9.61 -22.86 3.63
N VAL A 120 9.15 -21.95 2.80
CA VAL A 120 7.87 -22.05 2.08
C VAL A 120 8.05 -22.72 0.71
N ASN A 121 7.02 -23.46 0.28
CA ASN A 121 6.95 -24.09 -1.02
C ASN A 121 7.00 -23.02 -2.16
N HIS A 122 7.72 -23.32 -3.24
CA HIS A 122 7.95 -22.42 -4.37
C HIS A 122 6.68 -21.87 -5.01
N GLU A 123 5.56 -22.59 -4.96
CA GLU A 123 4.28 -22.19 -5.58
C GLU A 123 3.63 -20.95 -4.95
N ILE A 124 3.95 -20.65 -3.68
CA ILE A 124 3.39 -19.50 -2.95
C ILE A 124 4.47 -18.54 -2.46
N SER A 125 5.70 -18.68 -2.96
CA SER A 125 6.85 -17.88 -2.53
C SER A 125 6.64 -16.37 -2.71
N ASP A 126 5.98 -15.97 -3.78
CA ASP A 126 5.70 -14.56 -4.06
C ASP A 126 4.74 -13.96 -3.03
N LEU A 127 3.69 -14.71 -2.69
CA LEU A 127 2.67 -14.28 -1.72
C LEU A 127 3.27 -14.10 -0.33
N ILE A 128 4.10 -15.04 0.12
CA ILE A 128 4.73 -14.94 1.45
C ILE A 128 5.74 -13.80 1.49
N THR A 129 6.55 -13.63 0.43
CA THR A 129 7.58 -12.60 0.36
C THR A 129 6.95 -11.19 0.35
N GLU A 130 5.87 -11.00 -0.40
CA GLU A 130 5.10 -9.75 -0.38
C GLU A 130 4.47 -9.50 0.99
N SER A 131 3.92 -10.53 1.62
CA SER A 131 3.33 -10.43 2.97
C SER A 131 4.36 -10.03 4.01
N ILE A 132 5.57 -10.59 3.99
CA ILE A 132 6.68 -10.22 4.87
C ILE A 132 7.05 -8.76 4.66
N LEU A 133 7.22 -8.33 3.42
CA LEU A 133 7.58 -6.96 3.10
C LEU A 133 6.51 -5.96 3.56
N LEU A 134 5.24 -6.24 3.31
CA LEU A 134 4.12 -5.38 3.73
C LEU A 134 4.00 -5.32 5.25
N TYR A 135 4.19 -6.46 5.94
CA TYR A 135 4.19 -6.49 7.39
C TYR A 135 5.39 -5.72 7.97
N THR A 136 6.57 -5.81 7.35
CA THR A 136 7.74 -5.02 7.74
C THR A 136 7.45 -3.52 7.63
N PHE A 137 6.84 -3.07 6.54
CA PHE A 137 6.42 -1.67 6.41
C PHE A 137 5.36 -1.26 7.43
N TYR A 138 4.41 -2.13 7.73
CA TYR A 138 3.42 -1.88 8.78
C TYR A 138 4.09 -1.72 10.14
N TYR A 139 4.95 -2.66 10.52
CA TYR A 139 5.69 -2.66 11.79
C TYR A 139 6.53 -1.39 11.97
N LEU A 140 7.29 -1.02 10.94
CA LEU A 140 8.06 0.22 10.96
C LEU A 140 7.16 1.46 11.01
N GLY A 141 6.04 1.44 10.32
CA GLY A 141 5.04 2.51 10.34
C GLY A 141 4.46 2.75 11.72
N GLU A 142 4.13 1.70 12.46
CA GLU A 142 3.67 1.80 13.85
C GLU A 142 4.70 2.50 14.75
N ARG A 143 5.98 2.22 14.57
CA ARG A 143 7.07 2.81 15.36
C ARG A 143 7.43 4.25 14.95
N LEU A 144 7.35 4.55 13.66
CA LEU A 144 7.73 5.87 13.12
C LEU A 144 6.59 6.88 13.19
N LEU A 145 5.36 6.42 13.03
CA LEU A 145 4.17 7.24 13.05
C LEU A 145 3.56 7.25 14.46
N VAL A 146 4.38 7.54 15.50
CA VAL A 146 3.84 7.81 16.85
C VAL A 146 2.86 8.97 16.73
N PRO A 147 1.56 8.76 16.91
CA PRO A 147 0.59 9.80 16.65
C PRO A 147 0.72 10.87 17.71
N ASN A 148 0.94 12.09 17.27
CA ASN A 148 0.55 13.24 18.08
C ASN A 148 -0.96 13.06 18.37
N ASP A 149 -1.39 13.14 19.63
CA ASP A 149 -2.75 12.82 20.12
C ASP A 149 -3.86 13.50 19.28
N LYS A 150 -3.59 14.70 18.71
CA LYS A 150 -4.46 15.41 17.78
C LYS A 150 -4.55 14.75 16.39
N GLN A 151 -3.46 14.13 15.92
CA GLN A 151 -3.41 13.44 14.62
C GLN A 151 -4.15 12.09 14.70
N TYR A 152 -4.06 11.40 15.82
CA TYR A 152 -4.75 10.13 16.06
C TYR A 152 -6.27 10.32 16.00
N LYS A 153 -6.80 11.32 16.73
CA LYS A 153 -8.23 11.66 16.70
C LYS A 153 -8.73 12.08 15.31
N ALA A 154 -7.90 12.82 14.55
CA ALA A 154 -8.25 13.20 13.19
C ALA A 154 -8.21 12.03 12.19
N ASN A 155 -7.30 11.09 12.39
CA ASN A 155 -7.23 9.86 11.58
C ASN A 155 -8.40 8.93 11.93
N ASP A 156 -8.74 8.75 13.21
CA ASP A 156 -9.88 7.96 13.66
C ASP A 156 -11.18 8.45 13.02
N ILE A 157 -11.45 9.76 13.04
CA ILE A 157 -12.67 10.28 12.42
C ILE A 157 -12.69 10.06 10.90
N ALA A 158 -11.57 10.22 10.20
CA ALA A 158 -11.52 9.97 8.76
C ALA A 158 -11.79 8.50 8.42
N LEU A 159 -11.27 7.57 9.22
CA LEU A 159 -11.53 6.14 9.08
C LEU A 159 -12.98 5.78 9.41
N ARG A 160 -13.58 6.39 10.44
CA ARG A 160 -15.00 6.23 10.77
C ARG A 160 -15.92 6.74 9.65
N ILE A 161 -15.58 7.89 9.07
CA ILE A 161 -16.31 8.43 7.90
C ILE A 161 -16.21 7.44 6.74
N LYS A 162 -15.01 6.95 6.44
CA LYS A 162 -14.77 5.97 5.37
C LYS A 162 -15.62 4.72 5.61
N LYS A 163 -15.54 4.13 6.80
CA LYS A 163 -16.32 2.94 7.15
C LYS A 163 -17.82 3.16 6.94
N TYR A 164 -18.36 4.28 7.42
CA TYR A 164 -19.76 4.60 7.23
C TYR A 164 -20.15 4.70 5.75
N ILE A 165 -19.29 5.30 4.92
CA ILE A 165 -19.50 5.36 3.46
C ILE A 165 -19.42 3.96 2.83
N ASP A 166 -18.43 3.16 3.18
CA ASP A 166 -18.22 1.82 2.64
C ASP A 166 -19.42 0.90 2.95
N ASP A 167 -20.02 1.07 4.14
CA ASP A 167 -21.20 0.31 4.57
C ASP A 167 -22.52 0.81 3.91
N ASN A 168 -22.55 2.05 3.40
CA ASN A 168 -23.80 2.71 2.96
C ASN A 168 -23.75 3.31 1.55
N TYR A 169 -22.69 3.13 0.75
CA TYR A 169 -22.56 3.80 -0.57
C TYR A 169 -23.67 3.45 -1.55
N SER A 170 -24.30 2.27 -1.41
CA SER A 170 -25.42 1.84 -2.24
C SER A 170 -26.76 2.49 -1.89
N ASP A 171 -26.84 3.18 -0.77
CA ASP A 171 -28.02 3.99 -0.43
C ASP A 171 -28.02 5.28 -1.26
N SER A 172 -29.05 5.45 -2.10
CA SER A 172 -29.20 6.64 -2.95
C SER A 172 -29.40 7.94 -2.16
N SER A 173 -29.84 7.85 -0.90
CA SER A 173 -30.03 8.99 0.02
C SER A 173 -28.74 9.40 0.74
N LEU A 174 -27.63 8.67 0.55
CA LEU A 174 -26.37 8.99 1.21
C LEU A 174 -25.87 10.37 0.79
N SER A 175 -25.75 11.25 1.76
CA SER A 175 -25.32 12.64 1.58
C SER A 175 -24.37 13.07 2.69
N LEU A 176 -23.66 14.18 2.49
CA LEU A 176 -22.80 14.76 3.50
C LEU A 176 -23.59 15.08 4.79
N ASP A 177 -24.83 15.58 4.67
CA ASP A 177 -25.67 15.89 5.80
C ASP A 177 -26.08 14.64 6.59
N LYS A 178 -26.38 13.53 5.89
CA LYS A 178 -26.70 12.26 6.53
C LYS A 178 -25.49 11.72 7.31
N ILE A 179 -24.32 11.73 6.71
CA ILE A 179 -23.06 11.33 7.37
C ILE A 179 -22.79 12.21 8.60
N SER A 180 -23.01 13.52 8.46
CA SER A 180 -22.77 14.50 9.52
C SER A 180 -23.70 14.26 10.73
N LYS A 181 -24.98 14.00 10.48
CA LYS A 181 -25.95 13.66 11.54
C LYS A 181 -25.58 12.37 12.24
N GLU A 182 -25.27 11.33 11.48
CA GLU A 182 -24.95 10.02 12.05
C GLU A 182 -23.68 10.04 12.90
N LEU A 183 -22.65 10.69 12.43
CA LEU A 183 -21.37 10.77 13.14
C LEU A 183 -21.31 11.91 14.18
N SER A 184 -22.37 12.73 14.28
CA SER A 184 -22.46 13.88 15.21
C SER A 184 -21.36 14.93 15.04
N TYR A 185 -20.96 15.20 13.77
CA TYR A 185 -19.99 16.24 13.42
C TYR A 185 -20.56 17.19 12.38
N SER A 186 -20.00 18.41 12.31
CA SER A 186 -20.42 19.38 11.31
C SER A 186 -20.03 18.94 9.87
N PRO A 187 -20.84 19.25 8.84
CA PRO A 187 -20.54 18.92 7.44
C PRO A 187 -19.17 19.40 7.00
N LYS A 188 -18.78 20.60 7.41
CA LYS A 188 -17.46 21.18 7.11
C LYS A 188 -16.32 20.34 7.70
N TYR A 189 -16.47 19.89 8.95
CA TYR A 189 -15.46 19.07 9.61
C TYR A 189 -15.33 17.69 8.96
N ILE A 190 -16.46 17.02 8.66
CA ILE A 190 -16.51 15.75 7.92
C ILE A 190 -15.76 15.87 6.59
N SER A 191 -16.15 16.85 5.75
CA SER A 191 -15.56 17.05 4.43
C SER A 191 -14.06 17.36 4.49
N SER A 192 -13.64 18.25 5.40
CA SER A 192 -12.24 18.63 5.54
C SER A 192 -11.36 17.50 6.08
N SER A 193 -11.83 16.79 7.09
CA SER A 193 -11.10 15.65 7.69
C SER A 193 -10.90 14.51 6.69
N PHE A 194 -11.96 14.16 5.96
CA PHE A 194 -11.90 13.14 4.93
C PHE A 194 -10.91 13.53 3.81
N LYS A 195 -11.04 14.73 3.25
CA LYS A 195 -10.16 15.24 2.19
C LYS A 195 -8.70 15.35 2.64
N LYS A 196 -8.46 15.79 3.88
CA LYS A 196 -7.12 15.89 4.45
C LYS A 196 -6.42 14.53 4.53
N TYR A 197 -7.17 13.49 4.94
CA TYR A 197 -6.62 12.14 5.13
C TYR A 197 -6.51 11.37 3.81
N PHE A 198 -7.61 11.27 3.04
CA PHE A 198 -7.68 10.46 1.82
C PHE A 198 -7.26 11.20 0.54
N LYS A 199 -6.96 12.49 0.61
CA LYS A 199 -6.58 13.35 -0.54
C LYS A 199 -7.62 13.41 -1.66
N THR A 200 -8.83 12.94 -1.41
CA THR A 200 -9.98 12.95 -2.33
C THR A 200 -11.21 13.54 -1.65
N GLY A 201 -12.11 14.11 -2.42
CA GLY A 201 -13.39 14.59 -1.91
C GLY A 201 -14.34 13.44 -1.57
N LEU A 202 -15.20 13.65 -0.58
CA LEU A 202 -16.17 12.66 -0.11
C LEU A 202 -17.11 12.20 -1.22
N SER A 203 -17.69 13.14 -2.00
CA SER A 203 -18.57 12.82 -3.13
C SER A 203 -17.86 12.07 -4.25
N ASP A 204 -16.59 12.38 -4.50
CA ASP A 204 -15.76 11.66 -5.47
C ASP A 204 -15.52 10.22 -5.01
N TYR A 205 -15.23 10.03 -3.73
CA TYR A 205 -15.02 8.72 -3.14
C TYR A 205 -16.26 7.83 -3.24
N ILE A 206 -17.44 8.36 -2.86
CA ILE A 206 -18.73 7.66 -3.01
C ILE A 206 -18.97 7.28 -4.47
N THR A 207 -18.71 8.20 -5.38
CA THR A 207 -18.86 7.96 -6.82
C THR A 207 -17.95 6.83 -7.31
N ILE A 208 -16.70 6.80 -6.87
CA ILE A 208 -15.74 5.73 -7.22
C ILE A 208 -16.27 4.38 -6.76
N LEU A 209 -16.71 4.25 -5.51
CA LEU A 209 -17.26 3.00 -4.98
C LEU A 209 -18.47 2.50 -5.79
N ARG A 210 -19.40 3.39 -6.08
CA ARG A 210 -20.59 3.08 -6.87
C ARG A 210 -20.24 2.59 -8.27
N ILE A 211 -19.30 3.22 -8.94
CA ILE A 211 -18.86 2.80 -10.29
C ILE A 211 -18.10 1.47 -10.23
N GLN A 212 -17.25 1.26 -9.23
CA GLN A 212 -16.57 -0.03 -9.03
C GLN A 212 -17.57 -1.17 -8.80
N HIS A 213 -18.62 -0.93 -8.00
CA HIS A 213 -19.70 -1.88 -7.79
C HIS A 213 -20.45 -2.17 -9.08
N ALA A 214 -20.75 -1.14 -9.87
CA ALA A 214 -21.40 -1.31 -11.18
C ALA A 214 -20.55 -2.19 -12.12
N CYS A 215 -19.25 -1.94 -12.19
CA CYS A 215 -18.34 -2.80 -12.98
C CYS A 215 -18.33 -4.25 -12.47
N THR A 216 -18.46 -4.46 -11.18
CA THR A 216 -18.55 -5.81 -10.58
C THR A 216 -19.85 -6.49 -10.94
N LEU A 217 -21.00 -5.82 -10.82
CA LEU A 217 -22.31 -6.35 -11.23
C LEU A 217 -22.32 -6.75 -12.71
N ILE A 218 -21.79 -5.90 -13.59
CA ILE A 218 -21.70 -6.19 -15.01
C ILE A 218 -20.85 -7.44 -15.28
N ARG A 219 -19.70 -7.58 -14.61
CA ARG A 219 -18.86 -8.79 -14.71
C ARG A 219 -19.56 -10.05 -14.21
N HIS A 220 -20.48 -9.93 -13.28
CA HIS A 220 -21.31 -11.03 -12.80
C HIS A 220 -22.57 -11.28 -13.68
N GLY A 221 -22.66 -10.63 -14.85
CA GLY A 221 -23.70 -10.92 -15.83
C GLY A 221 -24.95 -10.02 -15.76
N PHE A 222 -24.95 -9.00 -14.90
CA PHE A 222 -26.05 -8.01 -14.90
C PHE A 222 -25.97 -7.15 -16.17
N THR A 223 -27.11 -6.97 -16.87
CA THR A 223 -27.17 -6.24 -18.13
C THR A 223 -28.20 -5.10 -18.15
N ALA A 224 -29.16 -5.10 -17.23
CA ALA A 224 -30.16 -4.05 -17.14
C ALA A 224 -29.58 -2.79 -16.50
N VAL A 225 -29.29 -1.78 -17.31
CA VAL A 225 -28.57 -0.55 -16.87
C VAL A 225 -29.31 0.18 -15.74
N ALA A 226 -30.65 0.20 -15.76
CA ALA A 226 -31.45 0.84 -14.72
C ALA A 226 -31.33 0.10 -13.37
N ASP A 227 -31.32 -1.23 -13.39
CA ASP A 227 -31.20 -2.05 -12.20
C ASP A 227 -29.80 -1.91 -11.60
N ILE A 228 -28.75 -1.93 -12.44
CA ILE A 228 -27.37 -1.70 -12.03
C ILE A 228 -27.24 -0.33 -11.36
N ALA A 229 -27.80 0.73 -11.94
CA ALA A 229 -27.79 2.06 -11.38
C ALA A 229 -28.43 2.09 -9.99
N GLY A 230 -29.62 1.50 -9.84
CA GLY A 230 -30.32 1.42 -8.56
C GLY A 230 -29.55 0.67 -7.47
N GLN A 231 -29.00 -0.52 -7.80
CA GLN A 231 -28.20 -1.31 -6.86
C GLN A 231 -26.92 -0.61 -6.43
N CYS A 232 -26.38 0.25 -7.29
CA CYS A 232 -25.20 1.04 -6.98
C CYS A 232 -25.49 2.36 -6.26
N GLY A 233 -26.77 2.65 -5.93
CA GLY A 233 -27.15 3.85 -5.19
C GLY A 233 -27.32 5.10 -6.06
N PHE A 234 -27.49 4.96 -7.37
CA PHE A 234 -27.89 6.09 -8.23
C PHE A 234 -29.42 6.15 -8.33
N SER A 235 -29.96 7.32 -8.02
CA SER A 235 -31.42 7.57 -8.18
C SER A 235 -31.83 7.84 -9.63
N ASP A 236 -30.88 8.14 -10.50
CA ASP A 236 -31.10 8.46 -11.92
C ASP A 236 -30.11 7.67 -12.79
N SER A 237 -30.67 6.84 -13.67
CA SER A 237 -29.92 5.99 -14.59
C SER A 237 -29.21 6.78 -15.71
N GLN A 238 -29.71 7.96 -16.08
CA GLN A 238 -29.04 8.82 -17.05
C GLN A 238 -27.80 9.47 -16.44
N TYR A 239 -27.94 9.99 -15.20
CA TYR A 239 -26.80 10.52 -14.45
C TYR A 239 -25.75 9.42 -14.17
N PHE A 240 -26.21 8.22 -13.82
CA PHE A 240 -25.32 7.05 -13.70
C PHE A 240 -24.54 6.82 -14.99
N SER A 241 -25.22 6.73 -16.15
CA SER A 241 -24.58 6.44 -17.44
C SER A 241 -23.54 7.49 -17.83
N LYS A 242 -23.82 8.77 -17.61
CA LYS A 242 -22.86 9.88 -17.80
C LYS A 242 -21.65 9.76 -16.88
N THR A 243 -21.90 9.45 -15.62
CA THR A 243 -20.86 9.31 -14.58
C THR A 243 -20.00 8.08 -14.85
N PHE A 244 -20.60 6.96 -15.22
CA PHE A 244 -19.91 5.73 -15.58
C PHE A 244 -18.96 5.97 -16.77
N ARG A 245 -19.47 6.59 -17.86
CA ARG A 245 -18.65 6.95 -19.03
C ARG A 245 -17.50 7.88 -18.66
N LYS A 246 -17.75 8.88 -17.83
CA LYS A 246 -16.68 9.80 -17.35
C LYS A 246 -15.57 9.07 -16.62
N ARG A 247 -15.88 8.00 -15.88
CA ARG A 247 -14.92 7.28 -15.04
C ARG A 247 -14.27 6.09 -15.76
N THR A 248 -14.96 5.44 -16.69
CA THR A 248 -14.48 4.23 -17.38
C THR A 248 -14.10 4.46 -18.84
N GLY A 249 -14.48 5.59 -19.41
CA GLY A 249 -14.29 5.91 -20.84
C GLY A 249 -15.40 5.35 -21.75
N GLN A 250 -16.26 4.46 -21.25
CA GLN A 250 -17.34 3.79 -22.00
C GLN A 250 -18.68 3.96 -21.30
N THR A 251 -19.77 3.92 -22.06
CA THR A 251 -21.11 3.82 -21.46
C THR A 251 -21.31 2.43 -20.83
N PRO A 252 -22.24 2.27 -19.86
CA PRO A 252 -22.54 0.95 -19.30
C PRO A 252 -22.89 -0.09 -20.38
N SER A 253 -23.67 0.28 -21.39
CA SER A 253 -24.06 -0.61 -22.47
C SER A 253 -22.90 -1.03 -23.36
N GLU A 254 -21.97 -0.13 -23.67
CA GLU A 254 -20.72 -0.44 -24.38
C GLU A 254 -19.83 -1.36 -23.56
N TYR A 255 -19.71 -1.11 -22.24
CA TYR A 255 -18.94 -1.94 -21.33
C TYR A 255 -19.51 -3.36 -21.21
N ILE A 256 -20.86 -3.49 -21.14
CA ILE A 256 -21.54 -4.79 -21.11
C ILE A 256 -21.28 -5.57 -22.41
N ARG A 257 -21.32 -4.90 -23.56
CA ARG A 257 -21.06 -5.53 -24.87
C ARG A 257 -19.63 -6.04 -24.97
N ALA A 258 -18.67 -5.22 -24.59
CA ALA A 258 -17.24 -5.55 -24.64
C ALA A 258 -16.81 -6.72 -23.74
N LEU A 259 -17.65 -7.15 -22.80
CA LEU A 259 -17.42 -8.34 -21.97
C LEU A 259 -18.07 -9.62 -22.51
N LYS A 260 -18.93 -9.50 -23.54
CA LYS A 260 -19.61 -10.64 -24.19
C LYS A 260 -18.89 -11.12 -25.44
N ASP A 261 -18.06 -10.23 -26.02
CA ASP A 261 -17.17 -10.50 -27.14
C ASP A 261 -15.80 -11.02 -26.64
#